data_d7af37bcc1c56e8b3f6e7f78548f2e85
#
_entry.id   d7af37bcc1c56e8b3f6e7f78548f2e85
#
_cell.length_a   1.000
_cell.length_b   1.000
_cell.length_c   1.000
_cell.angle_alpha   90.00
_cell.angle_beta   90.00
_cell.angle_gamma   90.00
#
_symmetry.space_group_name_H-M   'P 1'
#
loop_
_entity.id
_entity.type
_entity.pdbx_description
1 polymer ?
#
loop_
_entity_poly.entity_id
_entity_poly.type
_entity_poly.pdbx_seq_one_letter_code
_entity_poly.pdbx_strand_id
1 'polypeptide(L)'
;TDACILAHNKFGLGFLLRYSMGFPHPNVFHISYFIWMALLLYLFPMKKRKLFVASCLLFGMNLFVFLYSVSITGFALVTVYLAFNLYLSVREKLNMLEKTLIQCVYPGCVLVSIIPPLFFKGKLFDLLNKVLNTRMNIWNYYLTNFRPALFGTRVWSPEGATLSMDCSYLYLLYYYGIILFLCVSALFVYTIWCFTKENKKAELAII
;
A
#
# COMPACT_ATOMS: atom_id res chain seq x y z
N THR A 1 6.41 -19.82 -20.58
CA THR A 1 5.78 -20.62 -19.57
C THR A 1 5.06 -19.72 -18.56
N ASP A 2 3.85 -19.75 -18.57
CA ASP A 2 2.71 -19.46 -17.67
C ASP A 2 2.77 -18.27 -16.72
N ALA A 3 2.99 -17.10 -17.28
CA ALA A 3 2.84 -15.83 -16.58
C ALA A 3 1.37 -15.40 -16.43
N CYS A 4 0.41 -16.36 -16.54
CA CYS A 4 -1.01 -16.03 -16.57
C CYS A 4 -1.75 -16.69 -15.41
N ILE A 5 -2.35 -15.89 -14.56
CA ILE A 5 -3.19 -16.37 -13.46
C ILE A 5 -4.64 -16.01 -13.77
N LEU A 6 -5.51 -17.03 -13.77
CA LEU A 6 -6.96 -16.84 -13.85
C LEU A 6 -7.46 -16.17 -12.57
N ALA A 7 -7.91 -14.94 -12.67
CA ALA A 7 -8.56 -14.27 -11.56
C ALA A 7 -10.07 -14.52 -11.62
N HIS A 8 -10.63 -14.96 -10.49
CA HIS A 8 -12.08 -15.02 -10.35
C HIS A 8 -12.71 -13.63 -10.58
N ASN A 9 -13.82 -13.67 -11.26
CA ASN A 9 -14.63 -12.50 -11.57
C ASN A 9 -15.12 -11.77 -10.32
N LYS A 10 -14.62 -10.56 -10.05
CA LYS A 10 -15.07 -9.73 -8.94
C LYS A 10 -16.10 -8.67 -9.32
N PHE A 11 -16.31 -8.46 -10.61
CA PHE A 11 -17.17 -7.38 -11.12
C PHE A 11 -18.23 -7.86 -12.12
N GLY A 12 -18.52 -9.16 -12.19
CA GLY A 12 -19.49 -9.68 -13.15
C GLY A 12 -19.00 -9.70 -14.62
N LEU A 13 -17.72 -9.45 -14.87
CA LEU A 13 -17.12 -9.29 -16.21
C LEU A 13 -16.50 -10.58 -16.81
N GLY A 14 -16.79 -11.75 -16.24
CA GLY A 14 -16.21 -13.01 -16.70
C GLY A 14 -14.81 -13.29 -16.17
N PHE A 15 -14.16 -14.34 -16.62
CA PHE A 15 -12.79 -14.67 -16.22
C PHE A 15 -11.80 -13.74 -16.90
N LEU A 16 -11.18 -12.84 -16.12
CA LEU A 16 -10.12 -11.98 -16.60
C LEU A 16 -8.77 -12.69 -16.41
N LEU A 17 -8.05 -12.85 -17.52
CA LEU A 17 -6.66 -13.29 -17.49
C LEU A 17 -5.80 -12.15 -16.91
N ARG A 18 -5.05 -12.47 -15.86
CA ARG A 18 -4.11 -11.54 -15.24
C ARG A 18 -2.69 -11.98 -15.56
N TYR A 19 -1.89 -11.07 -16.09
CA TYR A 19 -0.51 -11.34 -16.46
C TYR A 19 0.44 -10.86 -15.35
N SER A 20 1.37 -11.71 -14.95
CA SER A 20 2.39 -11.39 -13.95
C SER A 20 3.73 -11.00 -14.56
N MET A 21 3.90 -11.10 -15.88
CA MET A 21 5.13 -10.74 -16.60
C MET A 21 6.39 -11.34 -16.00
N GLY A 22 6.34 -12.61 -15.59
CA GLY A 22 7.46 -13.33 -14.96
C GLY A 22 7.58 -13.16 -13.45
N PHE A 23 6.74 -12.35 -12.82
CA PHE A 23 6.67 -12.23 -11.36
C PHE A 23 5.77 -13.32 -10.74
N PRO A 24 5.94 -13.66 -9.46
CA PRO A 24 5.14 -14.70 -8.80
C PRO A 24 3.64 -14.38 -8.75
N HIS A 25 3.28 -13.09 -8.80
CA HIS A 25 1.90 -12.64 -8.72
C HIS A 25 1.73 -11.29 -9.46
N PRO A 26 0.58 -11.03 -10.13
CA PRO A 26 0.34 -9.77 -10.84
C PRO A 26 0.45 -8.51 -9.97
N ASN A 27 0.10 -8.59 -8.68
CA ASN A 27 0.28 -7.48 -7.76
C ASN A 27 1.77 -7.17 -7.52
N VAL A 28 2.62 -8.19 -7.44
CA VAL A 28 4.08 -8.01 -7.28
C VAL A 28 4.67 -7.32 -8.49
N PHE A 29 4.23 -7.70 -9.70
CA PHE A 29 4.61 -6.98 -10.93
C PHE A 29 4.26 -5.50 -10.85
N HIS A 30 3.02 -5.16 -10.47
CA HIS A 30 2.58 -3.76 -10.40
C HIS A 30 3.28 -2.97 -9.28
N ILE A 31 3.54 -3.61 -8.12
CA ILE A 31 4.32 -2.98 -7.04
C ILE A 31 5.78 -2.75 -7.47
N SER A 32 6.37 -3.69 -8.20
CA SER A 32 7.73 -3.50 -8.76
C SER A 32 7.77 -2.32 -9.72
N TYR A 33 6.76 -2.18 -10.58
CA TYR A 33 6.61 -1.01 -11.44
C TYR A 33 6.54 0.29 -10.62
N PHE A 34 5.76 0.30 -9.53
CA PHE A 34 5.70 1.45 -8.61
C PHE A 34 7.08 1.81 -8.05
N ILE A 35 7.84 0.83 -7.56
CA ILE A 35 9.17 1.07 -6.99
C ILE A 35 10.11 1.68 -8.04
N TRP A 36 10.15 1.11 -9.25
CA TRP A 36 10.98 1.65 -10.34
C TRP A 36 10.60 3.08 -10.70
N MET A 37 9.32 3.36 -10.80
CA MET A 37 8.81 4.70 -11.11
C MET A 37 9.16 5.71 -10.00
N ALA A 38 8.99 5.33 -8.73
CA ALA A 38 9.33 6.18 -7.60
C ALA A 38 10.81 6.50 -7.55
N LEU A 39 11.68 5.50 -7.75
CA LEU A 39 13.13 5.69 -7.85
C LEU A 39 13.51 6.59 -9.03
N LEU A 40 12.89 6.41 -10.18
CA LEU A 40 13.16 7.24 -11.37
C LEU A 40 12.84 8.71 -11.09
N LEU A 41 11.70 9.01 -10.52
CA LEU A 41 11.30 10.38 -10.20
C LEU A 41 12.17 11.00 -9.09
N TYR A 42 12.67 10.20 -8.17
CA TYR A 42 13.58 10.65 -7.12
C TYR A 42 14.99 10.93 -7.64
N LEU A 43 15.55 10.01 -8.42
CA LEU A 43 16.93 10.15 -8.95
C LEU A 43 17.06 11.23 -10.02
N PHE A 44 15.98 11.52 -10.74
CA PHE A 44 15.94 12.53 -11.79
C PHE A 44 14.99 13.67 -11.44
N PRO A 45 15.37 14.58 -10.52
CA PRO A 45 14.50 15.69 -10.11
C PRO A 45 14.16 16.59 -11.30
N MET A 46 12.88 16.80 -11.53
CA MET A 46 12.37 17.53 -12.68
C MET A 46 11.73 18.86 -12.27
N LYS A 47 11.85 19.89 -13.13
CA LYS A 47 11.09 21.13 -12.97
C LYS A 47 9.60 20.87 -13.19
N LYS A 48 8.72 21.67 -12.56
CA LYS A 48 7.25 21.51 -12.54
C LYS A 48 6.64 21.07 -13.87
N ARG A 49 6.97 21.74 -14.99
CA ARG A 49 6.43 21.41 -16.32
C ARG A 49 6.88 20.02 -16.82
N LYS A 50 8.18 19.71 -16.65
CA LYS A 50 8.72 18.40 -17.03
C LYS A 50 8.15 17.28 -16.15
N LEU A 51 8.01 17.54 -14.85
CA LEU A 51 7.39 16.59 -13.91
C LEU A 51 5.94 16.30 -14.29
N PHE A 52 5.16 17.32 -14.67
CA PHE A 52 3.79 17.13 -15.12
C PHE A 52 3.72 16.22 -16.36
N VAL A 53 4.53 16.51 -17.38
CA VAL A 53 4.58 15.68 -18.59
C VAL A 53 5.02 14.24 -18.28
N ALA A 54 6.08 14.08 -17.46
CA ALA A 54 6.54 12.77 -17.03
C ALA A 54 5.46 12.01 -16.25
N SER A 55 4.74 12.69 -15.36
CA SER A 55 3.64 12.09 -14.60
C SER A 55 2.48 11.64 -15.50
N CYS A 56 2.15 12.40 -16.53
CA CYS A 56 1.14 11.99 -17.51
C CYS A 56 1.59 10.75 -18.29
N LEU A 57 2.85 10.69 -18.72
CA LEU A 57 3.40 9.51 -19.40
C LEU A 57 3.43 8.29 -18.50
N LEU A 58 3.90 8.45 -17.25
CA LEU A 58 3.93 7.38 -16.26
C LEU A 58 2.51 6.91 -15.88
N PHE A 59 1.54 7.81 -15.83
CA PHE A 59 0.14 7.43 -15.62
C PHE A 59 -0.41 6.63 -16.82
N GLY A 60 -0.09 7.02 -18.05
CA GLY A 60 -0.42 6.23 -19.24
C GLY A 60 0.18 4.82 -19.19
N MET A 61 1.46 4.70 -18.80
CA MET A 61 2.09 3.41 -18.56
C MET A 61 1.42 2.64 -17.42
N ASN A 62 1.00 3.31 -16.34
CA ASN A 62 0.27 2.70 -15.24
C ASN A 62 -1.07 2.11 -15.71
N LEU A 63 -1.80 2.81 -16.57
CA LEU A 63 -3.02 2.28 -17.20
C LEU A 63 -2.71 1.02 -18.02
N PHE A 64 -1.65 1.05 -18.82
CA PHE A 64 -1.22 -0.11 -19.60
C PHE A 64 -0.88 -1.30 -18.69
N VAL A 65 -0.06 -1.10 -17.66
CA VAL A 65 0.27 -2.14 -16.67
C VAL A 65 -0.98 -2.65 -15.98
N PHE A 66 -1.94 -1.78 -15.67
CA PHE A 66 -3.22 -2.18 -15.06
C PHE A 66 -4.05 -3.08 -15.97
N LEU A 67 -4.14 -2.77 -17.27
CA LEU A 67 -4.89 -3.59 -18.22
C LEU A 67 -4.39 -5.04 -18.28
N TYR A 68 -3.10 -5.27 -18.09
CA TYR A 68 -2.51 -6.61 -18.07
C TYR A 68 -2.54 -7.26 -16.69
N SER A 69 -2.19 -6.52 -15.64
CA SER A 69 -2.09 -7.08 -14.28
C SER A 69 -3.43 -7.17 -13.55
N VAL A 70 -4.41 -6.35 -13.92
CA VAL A 70 -5.68 -6.15 -13.22
C VAL A 70 -5.48 -5.97 -11.70
N SER A 71 -4.40 -5.25 -11.33
CA SER A 71 -4.02 -4.99 -9.94
C SER A 71 -4.56 -3.64 -9.50
N ILE A 72 -5.76 -3.61 -8.91
CA ILE A 72 -6.40 -2.37 -8.41
C ILE A 72 -5.52 -1.69 -7.36
N THR A 73 -4.93 -2.47 -6.44
CA THR A 73 -4.06 -1.93 -5.38
C THR A 73 -2.82 -1.25 -5.96
N GLY A 74 -2.14 -1.89 -6.91
CA GLY A 74 -0.97 -1.31 -7.56
C GLY A 74 -1.32 -0.08 -8.37
N PHE A 75 -2.42 -0.12 -9.12
CA PHE A 75 -2.91 1.03 -9.90
C PHE A 75 -3.23 2.23 -9.01
N ALA A 76 -3.95 2.02 -7.91
CA ALA A 76 -4.28 3.07 -6.95
C ALA A 76 -3.03 3.66 -6.30
N LEU A 77 -2.07 2.82 -5.88
CA LEU A 77 -0.82 3.24 -5.27
C LEU A 77 -0.03 4.18 -6.19
N VAL A 78 0.17 3.80 -7.45
CA VAL A 78 0.86 4.63 -8.46
C VAL A 78 0.12 5.94 -8.69
N THR A 79 -1.21 5.88 -8.84
CA THR A 79 -2.02 7.08 -9.09
C THR A 79 -1.93 8.08 -7.93
N VAL A 80 -2.08 7.59 -6.70
CA VAL A 80 -1.96 8.43 -5.49
C VAL A 80 -0.57 9.02 -5.38
N TYR A 81 0.48 8.22 -5.63
CA TYR A 81 1.87 8.69 -5.60
C TYR A 81 2.12 9.81 -6.62
N LEU A 82 1.70 9.63 -7.89
CA LEU A 82 1.87 10.65 -8.93
C LEU A 82 1.12 11.94 -8.58
N ALA A 83 -0.12 11.83 -8.11
CA ALA A 83 -0.93 12.97 -7.68
C ALA A 83 -0.28 13.70 -6.50
N PHE A 84 0.23 12.96 -5.51
CA PHE A 84 0.92 13.53 -4.35
C PHE A 84 2.24 14.21 -4.74
N ASN A 85 3.03 13.59 -5.62
CA ASN A 85 4.28 14.18 -6.12
C ASN A 85 4.01 15.48 -6.89
N LEU A 86 3.00 15.52 -7.76
CA LEU A 86 2.57 16.74 -8.44
C LEU A 86 2.10 17.81 -7.44
N TYR A 87 1.28 17.43 -6.44
CA TYR A 87 0.84 18.32 -5.39
C TYR A 87 2.03 18.98 -4.67
N LEU A 88 2.99 18.17 -4.21
CA LEU A 88 4.19 18.66 -3.52
C LEU A 88 5.05 19.59 -4.42
N SER A 89 5.08 19.34 -5.73
CA SER A 89 5.85 20.14 -6.68
C SER A 89 5.27 21.54 -6.89
N VAL A 90 3.97 21.71 -6.75
CA VAL A 90 3.28 23.00 -6.89
C VAL A 90 3.44 23.86 -5.64
N ARG A 91 3.51 23.24 -4.46
CA ARG A 91 3.65 23.94 -3.19
C ARG A 91 5.08 24.45 -2.98
N GLU A 92 5.25 25.68 -2.54
CA GLU A 92 6.58 26.18 -2.12
C GLU A 92 6.92 25.68 -0.72
N LYS A 93 5.97 25.78 0.19
CA LYS A 93 6.08 25.27 1.57
C LYS A 93 4.80 24.56 1.98
N LEU A 94 4.93 23.53 2.79
CA LEU A 94 3.80 22.86 3.41
C LEU A 94 3.28 23.69 4.58
N ASN A 95 1.98 23.89 4.65
CA ASN A 95 1.35 24.55 5.79
C ASN A 95 1.26 23.58 7.00
N MET A 96 0.86 24.08 8.17
CA MET A 96 0.81 23.30 9.40
C MET A 96 -0.17 22.11 9.28
N LEU A 97 -1.33 22.32 8.68
CA LEU A 97 -2.35 21.28 8.50
C LEU A 97 -1.84 20.18 7.55
N GLU A 98 -1.21 20.54 6.44
CA GLU A 98 -0.62 19.58 5.50
C GLU A 98 0.45 18.72 6.17
N LYS A 99 1.33 19.34 6.97
CA LYS A 99 2.36 18.62 7.75
C LYS A 99 1.74 17.64 8.72
N THR A 100 0.71 18.08 9.47
CA THR A 100 0.01 17.22 10.43
C THR A 100 -0.67 16.04 9.73
N LEU A 101 -1.36 16.30 8.60
CA LEU A 101 -1.99 15.24 7.83
C LEU A 101 -0.97 14.20 7.34
N ILE A 102 0.16 14.63 6.78
CA ILE A 102 1.23 13.73 6.33
C ILE A 102 1.78 12.91 7.50
N GLN A 103 2.01 13.54 8.66
CA GLN A 103 2.48 12.85 9.86
C GLN A 103 1.50 11.81 10.40
N CYS A 104 0.19 12.05 10.22
CA CYS A 104 -0.87 11.13 10.63
C CYS A 104 -1.12 9.96 9.65
N VAL A 105 -0.56 9.98 8.43
CA VAL A 105 -0.80 8.91 7.44
C VAL A 105 -0.38 7.55 7.98
N TYR A 106 0.87 7.41 8.41
CA TYR A 106 1.39 6.13 8.89
C TYR A 106 0.64 5.61 10.13
N PRO A 107 0.50 6.38 11.23
CA PRO A 107 -0.30 5.95 12.38
C PRO A 107 -1.75 5.64 11.99
N GLY A 108 -2.34 6.43 11.12
CA GLY A 108 -3.70 6.23 10.61
C GLY A 108 -3.84 4.89 9.88
N CYS A 109 -2.90 4.54 9.02
CA CYS A 109 -2.88 3.25 8.32
C CYS A 109 -2.76 2.07 9.30
N VAL A 110 -1.93 2.19 10.34
CA VAL A 110 -1.81 1.17 11.41
C VAL A 110 -3.15 1.02 12.13
N LEU A 111 -3.77 2.13 12.55
CA LEU A 111 -5.06 2.10 13.25
C LEU A 111 -6.17 1.51 12.39
N VAL A 112 -6.24 1.86 11.11
CA VAL A 112 -7.22 1.30 10.15
C VAL A 112 -7.01 -0.20 9.94
N SER A 113 -5.79 -0.69 10.05
CA SER A 113 -5.50 -2.13 9.94
C SER A 113 -5.92 -2.94 11.17
N ILE A 114 -6.09 -2.30 12.32
CA ILE A 114 -6.38 -2.98 13.61
C ILE A 114 -7.82 -2.71 14.09
N ILE A 115 -8.23 -1.44 14.12
CA ILE A 115 -9.50 -1.05 14.76
C ILE A 115 -10.73 -1.58 13.99
N PRO A 116 -10.90 -1.33 12.68
CA PRO A 116 -12.09 -1.79 11.98
C PRO A 116 -12.26 -3.31 11.99
N PRO A 117 -11.23 -4.15 11.80
CA PRO A 117 -11.39 -5.60 11.87
C PRO A 117 -11.87 -6.10 13.24
N LEU A 118 -11.45 -5.44 14.33
CA LEU A 118 -11.80 -5.86 15.70
C LEU A 118 -13.16 -5.35 16.17
N PHE A 119 -13.51 -4.11 15.83
CA PHE A 119 -14.62 -3.41 16.48
C PHE A 119 -15.84 -3.22 15.57
N PHE A 120 -15.67 -3.19 14.25
CA PHE A 120 -16.80 -3.00 13.35
C PHE A 120 -17.55 -4.31 13.15
N LYS A 121 -18.90 -4.21 13.12
CA LYS A 121 -19.81 -5.34 12.91
C LYS A 121 -20.94 -4.95 11.97
N GLY A 122 -21.65 -5.96 11.44
CA GLY A 122 -22.82 -5.77 10.59
C GLY A 122 -22.51 -5.07 9.27
N LYS A 123 -23.44 -4.26 8.77
CA LYS A 123 -23.40 -3.66 7.43
C LYS A 123 -22.13 -2.86 7.14
N LEU A 124 -21.60 -2.14 8.14
CA LEU A 124 -20.37 -1.35 7.97
C LEU A 124 -19.14 -2.25 7.77
N PHE A 125 -19.05 -3.32 8.55
CA PHE A 125 -18.00 -4.33 8.37
C PHE A 125 -18.07 -4.97 6.99
N ASP A 126 -19.26 -5.38 6.55
CA ASP A 126 -19.49 -6.02 5.26
C ASP A 126 -19.15 -5.08 4.10
N LEU A 127 -19.52 -3.79 4.20
CA LEU A 127 -19.18 -2.78 3.22
C LEU A 127 -17.66 -2.60 3.09
N LEU A 128 -16.97 -2.41 4.21
CA LEU A 128 -15.51 -2.26 4.23
C LEU A 128 -14.80 -3.53 3.76
N ASN A 129 -15.31 -4.70 4.17
CA ASN A 129 -14.78 -5.98 3.74
C ASN A 129 -14.92 -6.19 2.22
N LYS A 130 -16.03 -5.75 1.64
CA LYS A 130 -16.24 -5.76 0.18
C LYS A 130 -15.28 -4.80 -0.54
N VAL A 131 -15.12 -3.58 -0.03
CA VAL A 131 -14.19 -2.57 -0.59
C VAL A 131 -12.74 -3.05 -0.51
N LEU A 132 -12.34 -3.61 0.64
CA LEU A 132 -11.00 -4.14 0.88
C LEU A 132 -10.81 -5.58 0.38
N ASN A 133 -11.76 -6.08 -0.40
CA ASN A 133 -11.65 -7.38 -1.04
C ASN A 133 -11.40 -8.54 -0.07
N THR A 134 -12.28 -8.70 0.92
CA THR A 134 -12.24 -9.73 1.97
C THR A 134 -11.07 -9.62 2.96
N ARG A 135 -10.22 -8.62 2.85
CA ARG A 135 -9.06 -8.44 3.74
C ARG A 135 -9.45 -8.22 5.20
N MET A 136 -10.59 -7.56 5.45
CA MET A 136 -11.10 -7.36 6.80
C MET A 136 -11.33 -8.69 7.55
N ASN A 137 -11.87 -9.70 6.86
CA ASN A 137 -12.07 -11.03 7.43
C ASN A 137 -10.73 -11.69 7.77
N ILE A 138 -9.75 -11.58 6.87
CA ILE A 138 -8.40 -12.13 7.07
C ILE A 138 -7.73 -11.45 8.28
N TRP A 139 -7.76 -10.12 8.34
CA TRP A 139 -7.17 -9.37 9.45
C TRP A 139 -7.88 -9.68 10.78
N ASN A 140 -9.22 -9.75 10.79
CA ASN A 140 -9.98 -10.15 11.96
C ASN A 140 -9.59 -11.56 12.43
N TYR A 141 -9.45 -12.52 11.51
CA TYR A 141 -9.02 -13.87 11.86
C TYR A 141 -7.66 -13.88 12.59
N TYR A 142 -6.66 -13.16 12.07
CA TYR A 142 -5.36 -13.09 12.73
C TYR A 142 -5.41 -12.36 14.07
N LEU A 143 -6.10 -11.23 14.15
CA LEU A 143 -6.21 -10.42 15.37
C LEU A 143 -6.98 -11.15 16.50
N THR A 144 -7.90 -12.05 16.16
CA THR A 144 -8.72 -12.77 17.16
C THR A 144 -8.12 -14.12 17.58
N ASN A 145 -7.43 -14.82 16.68
CA ASN A 145 -6.94 -16.17 16.94
C ASN A 145 -5.48 -16.23 17.39
N PHE A 146 -4.72 -15.18 17.17
CA PHE A 146 -3.31 -15.16 17.55
C PHE A 146 -3.00 -13.98 18.47
N ARG A 147 -2.08 -14.20 19.41
CA ARG A 147 -1.56 -13.13 20.27
C ARG A 147 -0.18 -12.72 19.78
N PRO A 148 0.06 -11.41 19.55
CA PRO A 148 1.39 -10.93 19.22
C PRO A 148 2.36 -11.24 20.37
N ALA A 149 3.56 -11.72 20.04
CA ALA A 149 4.64 -11.94 21.00
C ALA A 149 5.74 -10.89 20.84
N LEU A 150 6.64 -10.79 21.81
CA LEU A 150 7.74 -9.80 21.78
C LEU A 150 8.66 -10.00 20.56
N PHE A 151 8.99 -11.24 20.23
CA PHE A 151 9.95 -11.61 19.16
C PHE A 151 9.29 -12.35 17.97
N GLY A 152 7.98 -12.27 17.85
CA GLY A 152 7.23 -12.91 16.79
C GLY A 152 6.53 -14.20 17.23
N THR A 153 5.50 -14.55 16.47
CA THR A 153 4.64 -15.71 16.72
C THR A 153 4.49 -16.50 15.41
N ARG A 154 4.51 -17.82 15.51
CA ARG A 154 4.10 -18.65 14.37
C ARG A 154 2.60 -18.48 14.16
N VAL A 155 2.24 -17.96 13.00
CA VAL A 155 0.86 -17.87 12.56
C VAL A 155 0.64 -18.84 11.41
N TRP A 156 -0.52 -19.49 11.40
CA TRP A 156 -0.91 -20.42 10.35
C TRP A 156 -2.33 -20.11 9.86
N SER A 157 -2.57 -20.41 8.61
CA SER A 157 -3.93 -20.41 8.07
C SER A 157 -4.68 -21.67 8.50
N PRO A 158 -6.00 -21.64 8.58
CA PRO A 158 -6.80 -22.84 8.77
C PRO A 158 -6.51 -23.88 7.68
N GLU A 159 -6.62 -25.14 8.01
CA GLU A 159 -6.41 -26.23 7.04
C GLU A 159 -7.32 -26.03 5.81
N GLY A 160 -6.71 -26.09 4.63
CA GLY A 160 -7.40 -25.89 3.35
C GLY A 160 -7.66 -24.45 2.93
N ALA A 161 -7.27 -23.43 3.73
CA ALA A 161 -7.41 -22.03 3.38
C ALA A 161 -6.05 -21.39 3.04
N THR A 162 -5.93 -20.79 1.87
CA THR A 162 -4.77 -19.96 1.48
C THR A 162 -4.96 -18.52 1.97
N LEU A 163 -4.96 -18.32 3.28
CA LEU A 163 -5.06 -16.98 3.85
C LEU A 163 -3.65 -16.37 3.94
N SER A 164 -3.33 -15.49 3.00
CA SER A 164 -2.09 -14.70 3.09
C SER A 164 -2.33 -13.44 3.93
N MET A 165 -1.39 -13.13 4.82
CA MET A 165 -1.42 -11.89 5.59
C MET A 165 -0.93 -10.74 4.71
N ASP A 166 -1.84 -10.13 3.95
CA ASP A 166 -1.54 -9.08 2.96
C ASP A 166 -1.28 -7.70 3.60
N CYS A 167 -1.41 -7.58 4.92
CA CYS A 167 -1.18 -6.33 5.64
C CYS A 167 0.23 -6.30 6.21
N SER A 168 1.08 -5.40 5.71
CA SER A 168 2.48 -5.27 6.16
C SER A 168 2.60 -4.95 7.65
N TYR A 169 1.67 -4.19 8.22
CA TYR A 169 1.68 -3.86 9.65
C TYR A 169 1.41 -5.09 10.51
N LEU A 170 0.39 -5.87 10.16
CA LEU A 170 0.07 -7.12 10.88
C LEU A 170 1.16 -8.17 10.64
N TYR A 171 1.70 -8.25 9.42
CA TYR A 171 2.80 -9.13 9.11
C TYR A 171 4.02 -8.82 10.00
N LEU A 172 4.40 -7.56 10.09
CA LEU A 172 5.51 -7.13 10.93
C LEU A 172 5.23 -7.43 12.42
N LEU A 173 4.02 -7.16 12.89
CA LEU A 173 3.61 -7.39 14.27
C LEU A 173 3.65 -8.88 14.66
N TYR A 174 3.12 -9.77 13.81
CA TYR A 174 3.02 -11.18 14.14
C TYR A 174 4.31 -11.96 13.84
N TYR A 175 4.90 -11.82 12.65
CA TYR A 175 6.07 -12.60 12.27
C TYR A 175 7.36 -12.14 12.94
N TYR A 176 7.51 -10.83 13.17
CA TYR A 176 8.74 -10.27 13.75
C TYR A 176 8.58 -9.79 15.19
N GLY A 177 7.34 -9.65 15.64
CA GLY A 177 7.02 -9.32 17.03
C GLY A 177 6.87 -7.84 17.32
N ILE A 178 6.40 -7.59 18.55
CA ILE A 178 6.04 -6.25 19.04
C ILE A 178 7.27 -5.32 19.04
N ILE A 179 8.44 -5.81 19.45
CA ILE A 179 9.63 -4.98 19.55
C ILE A 179 10.04 -4.43 18.20
N LEU A 180 10.17 -5.30 17.18
CA LEU A 180 10.55 -4.84 15.84
C LEU A 180 9.47 -3.97 15.22
N PHE A 181 8.19 -4.30 15.43
CA PHE A 181 7.06 -3.48 14.98
C PHE A 181 7.15 -2.05 15.55
N LEU A 182 7.39 -1.90 16.85
CA LEU A 182 7.52 -0.59 17.48
C LEU A 182 8.76 0.17 17.01
N CYS A 183 9.91 -0.50 16.88
CA CYS A 183 11.14 0.11 16.37
C CYS A 183 10.97 0.64 14.95
N VAL A 184 10.41 -0.17 14.05
CA VAL A 184 10.16 0.22 12.66
C VAL A 184 9.12 1.34 12.59
N SER A 185 8.03 1.25 13.35
CA SER A 185 7.00 2.28 13.41
C SER A 185 7.57 3.62 13.94
N ALA A 186 8.36 3.58 14.99
CA ALA A 186 9.02 4.78 15.53
C ALA A 186 9.98 5.40 14.50
N LEU A 187 10.74 4.58 13.78
CA LEU A 187 11.64 5.03 12.72
C LEU A 187 10.86 5.73 11.60
N PHE A 188 9.75 5.14 11.11
CA PHE A 188 8.91 5.75 10.09
C PHE A 188 8.32 7.08 10.54
N VAL A 189 7.71 7.11 11.72
CA VAL A 189 7.11 8.34 12.28
C VAL A 189 8.18 9.43 12.44
N TYR A 190 9.35 9.09 12.98
CA TYR A 190 10.47 10.01 13.15
C TYR A 190 10.98 10.55 11.81
N THR A 191 11.14 9.68 10.81
CA THR A 191 11.60 10.07 9.47
C THR A 191 10.61 11.02 8.79
N ILE A 192 9.30 10.70 8.83
CA ILE A 192 8.25 11.57 8.31
C ILE A 192 8.26 12.92 9.03
N TRP A 193 8.42 12.92 10.36
CA TRP A 193 8.49 14.15 11.14
C TRP A 193 9.70 15.02 10.75
N CYS A 194 10.90 14.43 10.61
CA CYS A 194 12.10 15.13 10.16
C CYS A 194 11.89 15.76 8.78
N PHE A 195 11.40 15.00 7.81
CA PHE A 195 11.23 15.50 6.44
C PHE A 195 10.12 16.55 6.33
N THR A 196 9.04 16.43 7.11
CA THR A 196 8.02 17.48 7.17
C THR A 196 8.54 18.75 7.84
N LYS A 197 9.36 18.64 8.88
CA LYS A 197 9.98 19.79 9.55
C LYS A 197 10.92 20.54 8.61
N GLU A 198 11.78 19.81 7.91
CA GLU A 198 12.76 20.35 6.98
C GLU A 198 12.16 20.69 5.59
N ASN A 199 10.88 20.40 5.38
CA ASN A 199 10.18 20.60 4.10
C ASN A 199 10.84 19.89 2.92
N LYS A 200 11.41 18.70 3.18
CA LYS A 200 12.05 17.80 2.18
C LYS A 200 11.01 17.05 1.36
N LYS A 201 10.51 17.72 0.32
CA LYS A 201 9.35 17.24 -0.46
C LYS A 201 9.65 16.01 -1.32
N ALA A 202 10.85 15.89 -1.85
CA ALA A 202 11.23 14.74 -2.67
C ALA A 202 11.29 13.46 -1.81
N GLU A 203 11.83 13.57 -0.61
CA GLU A 203 11.91 12.48 0.36
C GLU A 203 10.52 12.11 0.90
N LEU A 204 9.66 13.12 1.16
CA LEU A 204 8.27 12.88 1.59
C LEU A 204 7.43 12.15 0.54
N ALA A 205 7.73 12.32 -0.73
CA ALA A 205 7.01 11.64 -1.79
C ALA A 205 7.32 10.13 -1.85
N ILE A 206 8.44 9.68 -1.30
CA ILE A 206 8.88 8.27 -1.34
C ILE A 206 8.43 7.46 -0.12
N ILE A 207 8.26 8.11 1.02
CA ILE A 207 7.80 7.49 2.26
C ILE A 207 6.29 7.24 2.23
#